data_3214861d4f7c4c9005984d3eb8acfcdb
#
_entry.id   3214861d4f7c4c9005984d3eb8acfcdb
#
_cell.length_a   1.000
_cell.length_b   1.000
_cell.length_c   1.000
_cell.angle_alpha   90.00
_cell.angle_beta   90.00
_cell.angle_gamma   90.00
#
_symmetry.space_group_name_H-M   'P 1'
#
loop_
_entity.id
_entity.type
_entity.pdbx_description
1 polymer ?
#
loop_
_entity_poly.entity_id
_entity_poly.type
_entity_poly.pdbx_seq_one_letter_code
_entity_poly.pdbx_strand_id
1 'polypeptide(L)'
;MTYKSGFHIGSKKIDIAEKPYFIADIAANHDGDIERAKDLIYLAKTSGADCAKFQHFKADSIVSDVGFSSLDNSKMSHQASWKKSVAEIYDQYHTKREWNDVLIETCKDADIEFMTTPYDIDAMDGILDSVNAIKIGSGDITYTPFLKKISKLGKPILLATGASNIEDTIT
;
A
#
# COMPACT_ATOMS: atom_id res chain seq x y z
N MET A 1 8.22 25.70 -10.84
CA MET A 1 8.64 24.72 -9.82
C MET A 1 9.90 24.03 -10.31
N THR A 2 10.96 24.04 -9.53
CA THR A 2 12.17 23.23 -9.83
C THR A 2 11.99 21.87 -9.18
N TYR A 3 11.86 20.84 -9.99
CA TYR A 3 11.81 19.46 -9.49
C TYR A 3 13.22 19.03 -9.07
N LYS A 4 13.34 18.41 -7.90
CA LYS A 4 14.59 17.73 -7.52
C LYS A 4 14.72 16.48 -8.38
N SER A 5 15.88 16.30 -9.02
CA SER A 5 16.13 15.16 -9.90
C SER A 5 16.30 13.83 -9.15
N GLY A 6 16.50 13.85 -7.84
CA GLY A 6 16.70 12.63 -7.07
C GLY A 6 16.31 12.79 -5.59
N PHE A 7 15.99 11.66 -4.97
CA PHE A 7 15.70 11.50 -3.53
C PHE A 7 16.16 10.11 -3.08
N HIS A 8 15.96 9.77 -1.80
CA HIS A 8 16.32 8.47 -1.27
C HIS A 8 15.10 7.74 -0.70
N ILE A 9 15.07 6.42 -0.87
CA ILE A 9 14.23 5.49 -0.13
C ILE A 9 15.18 4.59 0.65
N GLY A 10 15.21 4.72 1.97
CA GLY A 10 16.24 4.09 2.78
C GLY A 10 17.64 4.52 2.35
N SER A 11 18.49 3.55 2.09
CA SER A 11 19.86 3.78 1.59
C SER A 11 19.93 3.97 0.08
N LYS A 12 18.88 3.65 -0.68
CA LYS A 12 18.89 3.73 -2.15
C LYS A 12 18.55 5.10 -2.69
N LYS A 13 19.39 5.62 -3.56
CA LYS A 13 19.12 6.82 -4.34
C LYS A 13 18.14 6.49 -5.48
N ILE A 14 17.13 7.31 -5.61
CA ILE A 14 16.15 7.27 -6.70
C ILE A 14 16.43 8.47 -7.61
N ASP A 15 16.90 8.20 -8.82
CA ASP A 15 17.29 9.23 -9.78
C ASP A 15 17.19 8.63 -11.19
N ILE A 16 16.98 9.47 -12.20
CA ILE A 16 16.90 9.02 -13.60
C ILE A 16 18.20 8.34 -14.10
N ALA A 17 19.33 8.66 -13.50
CA ALA A 17 20.63 8.08 -13.83
C ALA A 17 20.95 6.78 -13.07
N GLU A 18 20.11 6.42 -12.10
CA GLU A 18 20.29 5.21 -11.28
C GLU A 18 19.53 4.01 -11.86
N LYS A 19 19.83 2.82 -11.34
CA LYS A 19 19.05 1.62 -11.67
C LYS A 19 17.62 1.76 -11.16
N PRO A 20 16.63 1.16 -11.85
CA PRO A 20 15.26 1.12 -11.37
C PRO A 20 15.16 0.56 -9.94
N TYR A 21 14.25 1.10 -9.18
CA TYR A 21 13.87 0.60 -7.85
C TYR A 21 12.66 -0.32 -7.99
N PHE A 22 12.85 -1.59 -7.71
CA PHE A 22 11.81 -2.60 -7.90
C PHE A 22 11.02 -2.82 -6.60
N ILE A 23 9.72 -2.60 -6.68
CA ILE A 23 8.78 -2.82 -5.57
C ILE A 23 7.95 -4.06 -5.89
N ALA A 24 8.11 -5.12 -5.09
CA ALA A 24 7.23 -6.28 -5.14
C ALA A 24 5.92 -5.94 -4.44
N ASP A 25 4.82 -5.96 -5.17
CA ASP A 25 3.48 -5.70 -4.64
C ASP A 25 2.90 -6.98 -4.05
N ILE A 26 3.24 -7.29 -2.81
CA ILE A 26 2.67 -8.41 -2.06
C ILE A 26 1.19 -8.13 -1.77
N ALA A 27 0.87 -6.88 -1.46
CA ALA A 27 -0.50 -6.43 -1.20
C ALA A 27 -1.20 -7.31 -0.14
N ALA A 28 -2.28 -7.99 -0.54
CA ALA A 28 -3.04 -8.93 0.27
C ALA A 28 -2.90 -10.40 -0.21
N ASN A 29 -1.91 -10.71 -1.06
CA ASN A 29 -1.69 -12.06 -1.60
C ASN A 29 -1.19 -13.07 -0.56
N HIS A 30 -1.03 -12.65 0.70
CA HIS A 30 -0.78 -13.52 1.83
C HIS A 30 -2.02 -14.34 2.24
N ASP A 31 -3.20 -14.04 1.68
CA ASP A 31 -4.46 -14.77 1.88
C ASP A 31 -4.85 -14.95 3.38
N GLY A 32 -4.51 -13.98 4.24
CA GLY A 32 -4.77 -14.04 5.67
C GLY A 32 -3.81 -14.94 6.47
N ASP A 33 -2.71 -15.39 5.86
CA ASP A 33 -1.70 -16.28 6.47
C ASP A 33 -0.37 -15.52 6.65
N ILE A 34 0.11 -15.45 7.90
CA ILE A 34 1.37 -14.76 8.25
C ILE A 34 2.60 -15.48 7.72
N GLU A 35 2.61 -16.82 7.71
CA GLU A 35 3.76 -17.57 7.19
C GLU A 35 3.89 -17.39 5.69
N ARG A 36 2.76 -17.40 4.96
CA ARG A 36 2.75 -17.05 3.54
C ARG A 36 3.21 -15.61 3.30
N ALA A 37 2.85 -14.65 4.16
CA ALA A 37 3.35 -13.28 4.05
C ALA A 37 4.88 -13.21 4.16
N LYS A 38 5.48 -13.96 5.09
CA LYS A 38 6.93 -14.08 5.26
C LYS A 38 7.58 -14.74 4.05
N ASP A 39 7.02 -15.82 3.55
CA ASP A 39 7.53 -16.50 2.34
C ASP A 39 7.53 -15.56 1.13
N LEU A 40 6.50 -14.75 0.97
CA LEU A 40 6.41 -13.75 -0.11
C LEU A 40 7.48 -12.64 0.02
N ILE A 41 7.89 -12.27 1.24
CA ILE A 41 9.00 -11.34 1.46
C ILE A 41 10.32 -11.95 0.95
N TYR A 42 10.63 -13.19 1.33
CA TYR A 42 11.84 -13.88 0.86
C TYR A 42 11.81 -14.13 -0.65
N LEU A 43 10.64 -14.46 -1.20
CA LEU A 43 10.47 -14.61 -2.64
C LEU A 43 10.72 -13.29 -3.37
N ALA A 44 10.20 -12.17 -2.86
CA ALA A 44 10.45 -10.84 -3.40
C ALA A 44 11.94 -10.54 -3.45
N LYS A 45 12.67 -10.78 -2.33
CA LYS A 45 14.13 -10.57 -2.27
C LYS A 45 14.87 -11.44 -3.27
N THR A 46 14.59 -12.73 -3.31
CA THR A 46 15.28 -13.67 -4.22
C THR A 46 14.98 -13.39 -5.69
N SER A 47 13.84 -12.77 -5.97
CA SER A 47 13.45 -12.28 -7.31
C SER A 47 14.12 -10.94 -7.69
N GLY A 48 14.92 -10.34 -6.79
CA GLY A 48 15.65 -9.12 -7.03
C GLY A 48 14.89 -7.83 -6.76
N ALA A 49 13.78 -7.89 -6.02
CA ALA A 49 13.09 -6.69 -5.59
C ALA A 49 13.88 -5.94 -4.50
N ASP A 50 13.76 -4.63 -4.50
CA ASP A 50 14.33 -3.72 -3.52
C ASP A 50 13.42 -3.53 -2.31
N CYS A 51 12.12 -3.75 -2.52
CA CYS A 51 11.09 -3.46 -1.53
C CYS A 51 9.95 -4.48 -1.60
N ALA A 52 9.47 -4.92 -0.44
CA ALA A 52 8.25 -5.71 -0.26
C ALA A 52 7.13 -4.78 0.21
N LYS A 53 6.08 -4.61 -0.62
CA LYS A 53 4.99 -3.68 -0.34
C LYS A 53 3.70 -4.41 0.01
N PHE A 54 3.15 -4.07 1.17
CA PHE A 54 1.87 -4.54 1.70
C PHE A 54 0.75 -3.50 1.55
N GLN A 55 -0.44 -3.85 2.02
CA GLN A 55 -1.60 -2.98 2.11
C GLN A 55 -2.21 -3.08 3.50
N HIS A 56 -2.28 -1.94 4.21
CA HIS A 56 -2.85 -1.88 5.54
C HIS A 56 -4.21 -1.19 5.51
N PHE A 57 -5.25 -1.98 5.29
CA PHE A 57 -6.65 -1.55 5.35
C PHE A 57 -7.41 -2.32 6.42
N LYS A 58 -8.58 -1.81 6.79
CA LYS A 58 -9.65 -2.55 7.46
C LYS A 58 -10.88 -2.47 6.57
N ALA A 59 -11.68 -3.52 6.52
CA ALA A 59 -12.87 -3.55 5.67
C ALA A 59 -13.81 -2.38 5.96
N ASP A 60 -14.08 -2.11 7.23
CA ASP A 60 -14.97 -1.04 7.69
C ASP A 60 -14.45 0.39 7.38
N SER A 61 -13.15 0.55 7.13
CA SER A 61 -12.56 1.86 6.80
C SER A 61 -12.52 2.17 5.30
N ILE A 62 -12.63 1.15 4.43
CA ILE A 62 -12.49 1.34 2.97
C ILE A 62 -13.66 0.80 2.15
N VAL A 63 -14.56 0.01 2.72
CA VAL A 63 -15.68 -0.62 2.03
C VAL A 63 -17.00 -0.21 2.69
N SER A 64 -17.95 0.20 1.86
CA SER A 64 -19.35 0.39 2.29
C SER A 64 -20.19 -0.76 1.77
N ASP A 65 -20.59 -1.68 2.64
CA ASP A 65 -21.51 -2.79 2.30
C ASP A 65 -22.83 -2.27 1.74
N VAL A 66 -23.38 -1.22 2.32
CA VAL A 66 -24.60 -0.57 1.82
C VAL A 66 -24.37 0.02 0.43
N GLY A 67 -23.22 0.67 0.22
CA GLY A 67 -22.84 1.21 -1.09
C GLY A 67 -22.73 0.10 -2.13
N PHE A 68 -21.99 -0.96 -1.83
CA PHE A 68 -21.82 -2.09 -2.77
C PHE A 68 -23.13 -2.84 -3.03
N SER A 69 -23.97 -3.07 -2.01
CA SER A 69 -25.26 -3.74 -2.16
C SER A 69 -26.26 -2.94 -3.00
N SER A 70 -26.10 -1.62 -3.07
CA SER A 70 -26.96 -0.74 -3.87
C SER A 70 -26.51 -0.59 -5.33
N LEU A 71 -25.30 -1.08 -5.68
CA LEU A 71 -24.82 -1.03 -7.05
C LEU A 71 -25.53 -2.08 -7.92
N ASP A 72 -25.95 -1.65 -9.11
CA ASP A 72 -26.42 -2.57 -10.15
C ASP A 72 -25.27 -3.53 -10.54
N ASN A 73 -25.58 -4.83 -10.66
CA ASN A 73 -24.62 -5.86 -11.06
C ASN A 73 -23.86 -5.53 -12.35
N SER A 74 -24.43 -4.72 -13.25
CA SER A 74 -23.76 -4.24 -14.47
C SER A 74 -22.60 -3.26 -14.19
N LYS A 75 -22.58 -2.65 -13.01
CA LYS A 75 -21.55 -1.69 -12.57
C LYS A 75 -20.53 -2.30 -11.61
N MET A 76 -20.78 -3.51 -11.13
CA MET A 76 -19.85 -4.28 -10.32
C MET A 76 -18.88 -5.01 -11.25
N SER A 77 -17.60 -4.76 -11.08
CA SER A 77 -16.53 -5.47 -11.80
C SER A 77 -16.51 -6.97 -11.41
N HIS A 78 -15.34 -7.57 -11.27
CA HIS A 78 -15.18 -8.97 -10.83
C HIS A 78 -15.84 -9.28 -9.46
N GLN A 79 -16.08 -8.28 -8.59
CA GLN A 79 -16.74 -8.47 -7.29
C GLN A 79 -18.18 -9.02 -7.41
N ALA A 80 -18.87 -8.78 -8.54
CA ALA A 80 -20.22 -9.30 -8.77
C ALA A 80 -20.30 -10.84 -8.74
N SER A 81 -19.19 -11.53 -9.00
CA SER A 81 -19.11 -13.00 -8.98
C SER A 81 -18.76 -13.58 -7.61
N TRP A 82 -18.47 -12.76 -6.61
CA TRP A 82 -18.10 -13.23 -5.29
C TRP A 82 -19.31 -13.80 -4.53
N LYS A 83 -19.07 -14.91 -3.80
CA LYS A 83 -20.11 -15.56 -2.98
C LYS A 83 -20.35 -14.88 -1.64
N LYS A 84 -19.36 -14.11 -1.17
CA LYS A 84 -19.40 -13.32 0.07
C LYS A 84 -19.51 -11.84 -0.27
N SER A 85 -19.96 -11.04 0.69
CA SER A 85 -19.95 -9.58 0.53
C SER A 85 -18.54 -9.06 0.33
N VAL A 86 -18.42 -7.86 -0.25
CA VAL A 86 -17.11 -7.23 -0.46
C VAL A 86 -16.43 -6.98 0.89
N ALA A 87 -17.17 -6.53 1.91
CA ALA A 87 -16.62 -6.32 3.24
C ALA A 87 -16.09 -7.62 3.88
N GLU A 88 -16.82 -8.74 3.78
CA GLU A 88 -16.37 -10.03 4.29
C GLU A 88 -15.08 -10.51 3.62
N ILE A 89 -14.94 -10.29 2.30
CA ILE A 89 -13.71 -10.63 1.57
C ILE A 89 -12.56 -9.74 2.03
N TYR A 90 -12.77 -8.43 2.13
CA TYR A 90 -11.74 -7.51 2.59
C TYR A 90 -11.30 -7.81 4.02
N ASP A 91 -12.25 -8.13 4.91
CA ASP A 91 -11.95 -8.51 6.29
C ASP A 91 -11.13 -9.82 6.37
N GLN A 92 -11.41 -10.78 5.50
CA GLN A 92 -10.65 -12.04 5.44
C GLN A 92 -9.20 -11.83 5.01
N TYR A 93 -8.91 -10.87 4.11
CA TYR A 93 -7.60 -10.72 3.48
C TYR A 93 -6.81 -9.48 3.92
N HIS A 94 -7.30 -8.73 4.91
CA HIS A 94 -6.55 -7.57 5.40
C HIS A 94 -5.24 -7.98 6.10
N THR A 95 -4.22 -7.14 6.03
CA THR A 95 -3.00 -7.29 6.82
C THR A 95 -3.30 -6.89 8.26
N LYS A 96 -3.25 -7.85 9.17
CA LYS A 96 -3.54 -7.61 10.58
C LYS A 96 -2.50 -6.71 11.21
N ARG A 97 -2.92 -5.75 12.05
CA ARG A 97 -2.01 -4.78 12.68
C ARG A 97 -0.97 -5.44 13.58
N GLU A 98 -1.34 -6.53 14.26
CA GLU A 98 -0.44 -7.31 15.10
C GLU A 98 0.68 -8.00 14.33
N TRP A 99 0.63 -8.05 13.00
CA TRP A 99 1.70 -8.60 12.17
C TRP A 99 2.82 -7.59 11.85
N ASN A 100 2.61 -6.30 12.14
CA ASN A 100 3.54 -5.24 11.74
C ASN A 100 4.98 -5.55 12.14
N ASP A 101 5.22 -5.85 13.43
CA ASP A 101 6.57 -6.12 13.93
C ASP A 101 7.19 -7.34 13.26
N VAL A 102 6.41 -8.40 13.05
CA VAL A 102 6.87 -9.63 12.40
C VAL A 102 7.23 -9.37 10.93
N LEU A 103 6.40 -8.65 10.19
CA LEU A 103 6.66 -8.33 8.77
C LEU A 103 7.87 -7.42 8.61
N ILE A 104 7.99 -6.40 9.47
CA ILE A 104 9.12 -5.47 9.48
C ILE A 104 10.42 -6.21 9.79
N GLU A 105 10.43 -7.09 10.81
CA GLU A 105 11.60 -7.87 11.18
C GLU A 105 11.97 -8.87 10.07
N THR A 106 10.97 -9.55 9.49
CA THR A 106 11.21 -10.45 8.34
C THR A 106 11.83 -9.71 7.16
N CYS A 107 11.40 -8.48 6.87
CA CYS A 107 12.01 -7.66 5.82
C CYS A 107 13.47 -7.30 6.15
N LYS A 108 13.78 -7.00 7.41
CA LYS A 108 15.16 -6.76 7.86
C LYS A 108 16.03 -8.00 7.71
N ASP A 109 15.54 -9.16 8.16
CA ASP A 109 16.24 -10.43 8.04
C ASP A 109 16.50 -10.81 6.59
N ALA A 110 15.55 -10.52 5.70
CA ALA A 110 15.68 -10.74 4.28
C ALA A 110 16.51 -9.66 3.56
N ASP A 111 16.96 -8.63 4.26
CA ASP A 111 17.66 -7.47 3.68
C ASP A 111 16.87 -6.84 2.52
N ILE A 112 15.58 -6.57 2.72
CA ILE A 112 14.66 -5.90 1.77
C ILE A 112 13.90 -4.79 2.48
N GLU A 113 13.62 -3.68 1.78
CA GLU A 113 12.84 -2.59 2.36
C GLU A 113 11.38 -3.00 2.59
N PHE A 114 10.85 -2.60 3.75
CA PHE A 114 9.42 -2.71 4.04
C PHE A 114 8.69 -1.46 3.59
N MET A 115 7.60 -1.62 2.87
CA MET A 115 6.71 -0.53 2.46
C MET A 115 5.25 -0.95 2.62
N THR A 116 4.36 0.01 2.80
CA THR A 116 2.94 -0.26 2.73
C THR A 116 2.15 0.90 2.14
N THR A 117 0.92 0.57 1.71
CA THR A 117 -0.15 1.53 1.48
C THR A 117 -1.03 1.55 2.71
N PRO A 118 -0.96 2.57 3.58
CA PRO A 118 -1.93 2.74 4.66
C PRO A 118 -3.21 3.36 4.10
N TYR A 119 -4.36 2.82 4.49
CA TYR A 119 -5.68 3.32 4.06
C TYR A 119 -6.41 4.09 5.17
N ASP A 120 -5.86 4.13 6.35
CA ASP A 120 -6.37 4.90 7.49
C ASP A 120 -5.22 5.47 8.33
N ILE A 121 -5.57 6.40 9.22
CA ILE A 121 -4.60 7.10 10.05
C ILE A 121 -3.92 6.16 11.04
N ASP A 122 -4.66 5.24 11.64
CA ASP A 122 -4.12 4.28 12.62
C ASP A 122 -3.11 3.33 11.94
N ALA A 123 -3.40 2.92 10.68
CA ALA A 123 -2.48 2.14 9.87
C ALA A 123 -1.15 2.86 9.68
N MET A 124 -1.23 4.15 9.33
CA MET A 124 -0.05 4.97 9.09
C MET A 124 0.74 5.19 10.39
N ASP A 125 0.08 5.57 11.48
CA ASP A 125 0.74 5.87 12.75
C ASP A 125 1.43 4.61 13.32
N GLY A 126 0.86 3.41 13.11
CA GLY A 126 1.43 2.14 13.57
C GLY A 126 2.68 1.66 12.81
N ILE A 127 3.02 2.27 11.66
CA ILE A 127 4.16 1.84 10.84
C ILE A 127 5.15 2.96 10.52
N LEU A 128 4.85 4.20 10.94
CA LEU A 128 5.54 5.40 10.48
C LEU A 128 7.06 5.32 10.66
N ASP A 129 7.52 4.84 11.80
CA ASP A 129 8.95 4.77 12.12
C ASP A 129 9.68 3.65 11.35
N SER A 130 8.94 2.74 10.76
CA SER A 130 9.48 1.53 10.12
C SER A 130 9.50 1.59 8.59
N VAL A 131 8.95 2.65 7.98
CA VAL A 131 8.94 2.83 6.53
C VAL A 131 9.81 3.99 6.09
N ASN A 132 10.53 3.81 4.99
CA ASN A 132 11.35 4.86 4.38
C ASN A 132 10.61 5.63 3.27
N ALA A 133 9.49 5.13 2.82
CA ALA A 133 8.58 5.79 1.89
C ALA A 133 7.14 5.30 2.12
N ILE A 134 6.17 6.10 1.69
CA ILE A 134 4.74 5.81 1.86
C ILE A 134 4.10 5.69 0.48
N LYS A 135 3.33 4.63 0.26
CA LYS A 135 2.53 4.47 -0.96
C LYS A 135 1.10 4.94 -0.71
N ILE A 136 0.57 5.72 -1.63
CA ILE A 136 -0.86 6.13 -1.65
C ILE A 136 -1.53 5.48 -2.85
N GLY A 137 -2.64 4.81 -2.61
CA GLY A 137 -3.48 4.21 -3.64
C GLY A 137 -4.15 5.26 -4.52
N SER A 138 -4.46 4.90 -5.77
CA SER A 138 -5.10 5.85 -6.71
C SER A 138 -6.52 6.25 -6.29
N GLY A 139 -7.22 5.40 -5.54
CA GLY A 139 -8.55 5.72 -4.99
C GLY A 139 -8.53 6.79 -3.91
N ASP A 140 -7.37 7.03 -3.28
CA ASP A 140 -7.24 7.95 -2.15
C ASP A 140 -6.70 9.34 -2.54
N ILE A 141 -6.48 9.59 -3.84
CA ILE A 141 -5.91 10.87 -4.30
C ILE A 141 -6.80 12.07 -3.94
N THR A 142 -8.09 11.87 -3.78
CA THR A 142 -9.05 12.90 -3.35
C THR A 142 -9.27 12.95 -1.83
N TYR A 143 -8.65 12.02 -1.08
CA TYR A 143 -8.75 12.03 0.39
C TYR A 143 -7.80 13.08 1.00
N THR A 144 -8.11 14.34 0.72
CA THR A 144 -7.29 15.50 1.07
C THR A 144 -6.87 15.59 2.55
N PRO A 145 -7.72 15.28 3.56
CA PRO A 145 -7.29 15.32 4.96
C PRO A 145 -6.14 14.35 5.26
N PHE A 146 -6.18 13.16 4.67
CA PHE A 146 -5.15 12.13 4.81
C PHE A 146 -3.85 12.55 4.11
N LEU A 147 -3.95 13.02 2.87
CA LEU A 147 -2.80 13.52 2.11
C LEU A 147 -2.09 14.69 2.82
N LYS A 148 -2.86 15.63 3.38
CA LYS A 148 -2.32 16.74 4.19
C LYS A 148 -1.58 16.27 5.44
N LYS A 149 -2.02 15.17 6.08
CA LYS A 149 -1.31 14.58 7.21
C LYS A 149 0.00 13.94 6.74
N ILE A 150 -0.06 13.11 5.71
CA ILE A 150 1.10 12.39 5.18
C ILE A 150 2.17 13.35 4.65
N SER A 151 1.80 14.42 3.96
CA SER A 151 2.75 15.39 3.39
C SER A 151 3.64 16.08 4.44
N LYS A 152 3.23 16.09 5.70
CA LYS A 152 3.99 16.69 6.81
C LYS A 152 5.04 15.75 7.42
N LEU A 153 5.06 14.48 7.02
CA LEU A 153 5.94 13.47 7.62
C LEU A 153 7.39 13.53 7.11
N GLY A 154 7.65 14.31 6.07
CA GLY A 154 9.00 14.47 5.52
C GLY A 154 9.56 13.23 4.83
N LYS A 155 8.73 12.22 4.55
CA LYS A 155 9.10 10.99 3.85
C LYS A 155 8.71 11.07 2.38
N PRO A 156 9.44 10.40 1.47
CA PRO A 156 9.00 10.21 0.09
C PRO A 156 7.61 9.61 0.00
N ILE A 157 6.80 10.10 -0.94
CA ILE A 157 5.45 9.62 -1.19
C ILE A 157 5.37 9.13 -2.63
N LEU A 158 4.92 7.89 -2.81
CA LEU A 158 4.58 7.32 -4.10
C LEU A 158 3.07 7.45 -4.31
N LEU A 159 2.64 8.50 -5.01
CA LEU A 159 1.23 8.76 -5.26
C LEU A 159 0.79 8.13 -6.58
N ALA A 160 -0.16 7.19 -6.54
CA ALA A 160 -0.79 6.64 -7.74
C ALA A 160 -1.92 7.57 -8.21
N THR A 161 -2.04 7.74 -9.53
CA THR A 161 -2.98 8.67 -10.16
C THR A 161 -3.96 7.98 -11.11
N GLY A 162 -4.03 6.65 -11.11
CA GLY A 162 -4.80 5.86 -12.09
C GLY A 162 -6.32 5.99 -11.97
N ALA A 163 -6.86 6.36 -10.82
CA ALA A 163 -8.30 6.56 -10.60
C ALA A 163 -8.69 8.05 -10.57
N SER A 164 -7.95 8.91 -11.27
CA SER A 164 -8.14 10.36 -11.26
C SER A 164 -7.90 10.97 -12.64
N ASN A 165 -8.38 12.19 -12.82
CA ASN A 165 -8.06 13.01 -13.99
C ASN A 165 -6.81 13.87 -13.73
N ILE A 166 -6.41 14.67 -14.72
CA ILE A 166 -5.20 15.48 -14.60
C ILE A 166 -5.37 16.63 -13.61
N GLU A 167 -6.56 17.19 -13.49
CA GLU A 167 -6.89 18.24 -12.55
C GLU A 167 -6.75 17.76 -11.09
N ASP A 168 -7.26 16.57 -10.78
CA ASP A 168 -7.10 15.96 -9.44
C ASP A 168 -5.62 15.73 -9.08
N THR A 169 -4.78 15.49 -10.09
CA THR A 169 -3.36 15.21 -9.89
C THR A 169 -2.53 16.47 -9.65
N ILE A 170 -2.97 17.61 -10.20
CA ILE A 170 -2.24 18.90 -10.14
C ILE A 170 -2.63 19.72 -8.90
N THR A 171 -3.85 19.53 -8.39
CA THR A 171 -4.39 20.25 -7.23
C THR A 171 -3.77 19.80 -5.92
#